data_d1908076973d30287e4f0b0fc4ef8d70
#
_entry.id   d1908076973d30287e4f0b0fc4ef8d70
#
_cell.length_a   1.000
_cell.length_b   1.000
_cell.length_c   1.000
_cell.angle_alpha   90.00
_cell.angle_beta   90.00
_cell.angle_gamma   90.00
#
_symmetry.space_group_name_H-M   'P 1'
#
loop_
_entity.id
_entity.type
_entity.pdbx_description
1 polymer ?
#
loop_
_entity_poly.entity_id
_entity_poly.type
_entity_poly.pdbx_seq_one_letter_code
_entity_poly.pdbx_strand_id
1 'polypeptide(L)'
;MRNPIVSVLGHVDHGKTSILDYIRKATVADSEEGGITQGIGAYQVEFNKSLITFIDTPGHAAFSQMRARGANSTDIVILVVAADDSVKPQTEEAYNHAKDAGVQIIVAINKIDTPDADIEKVKGDLSAIGLVPEDWGGDTQMIPVSAKNGDGMNDLLESIQLVSELMELKTNHTGPAAGIVLESGVRKGEGAVATLLIQKGTLKSV
;
A
#
# COMPACT_ATOMS: atom_id res chain seq x y z
N MET A 1 -8.68 -1.15 18.09
CA MET A 1 -8.43 -0.56 16.76
C MET A 1 -8.13 -1.68 15.78
N ARG A 2 -8.31 -1.47 14.49
CA ARG A 2 -7.93 -2.40 13.42
C ARG A 2 -6.64 -1.91 12.77
N ASN A 3 -5.79 -2.82 12.37
CA ASN A 3 -4.59 -2.50 11.59
C ASN A 3 -4.98 -1.87 10.24
N PRO A 4 -4.25 -0.85 9.75
CA PRO A 4 -4.50 -0.28 8.45
C PRO A 4 -4.16 -1.29 7.35
N ILE A 5 -4.95 -1.24 6.29
CA ILE A 5 -4.74 -2.00 5.07
C ILE A 5 -4.25 -1.02 4.01
N VAL A 6 -3.05 -1.26 3.52
CA VAL A 6 -2.32 -0.36 2.61
C VAL A 6 -2.09 -1.05 1.28
N SER A 7 -2.43 -0.41 0.18
CA SER A 7 -2.06 -0.86 -1.16
C SER A 7 -1.06 0.09 -1.82
N VAL A 8 -0.23 -0.45 -2.70
CA VAL A 8 0.82 0.31 -3.40
C VAL A 8 0.49 0.37 -4.89
N LEU A 9 0.33 1.58 -5.40
CA LEU A 9 -0.06 1.85 -6.77
C LEU A 9 0.95 2.77 -7.47
N GLY A 10 0.86 2.87 -8.77
CA GLY A 10 1.68 3.75 -9.60
C GLY A 10 2.09 3.08 -10.90
N HIS A 11 2.87 3.80 -11.69
CA HIS A 11 3.35 3.31 -12.99
C HIS A 11 4.27 2.09 -12.86
N VAL A 12 4.37 1.29 -13.92
CA VAL A 12 5.41 0.26 -14.06
C VAL A 12 6.77 0.96 -13.96
N ASP A 13 7.78 0.30 -13.39
CA ASP A 13 9.14 0.80 -13.20
C ASP A 13 9.34 2.00 -12.24
N HIS A 14 8.29 2.52 -11.61
CA HIS A 14 8.43 3.52 -10.54
C HIS A 14 8.92 2.94 -9.21
N GLY A 15 9.13 1.61 -9.13
CA GLY A 15 9.74 0.94 -7.98
C GLY A 15 8.77 0.50 -6.88
N LYS A 16 7.50 0.24 -7.20
CA LYS A 16 6.51 -0.31 -6.25
C LYS A 16 7.00 -1.58 -5.55
N THR A 17 7.45 -2.55 -6.34
CA THR A 17 8.01 -3.81 -5.82
C THR A 17 9.23 -3.58 -4.96
N SER A 18 10.11 -2.64 -5.34
CA SER A 18 11.31 -2.31 -4.55
C SER A 18 10.97 -1.74 -3.18
N ILE A 19 9.94 -0.86 -3.12
CA ILE A 19 9.43 -0.32 -1.85
C ILE A 19 8.87 -1.46 -0.97
N LEU A 20 8.02 -2.32 -1.54
CA LEU A 20 7.44 -3.45 -0.84
C LEU A 20 8.51 -4.44 -0.37
N ASP A 21 9.50 -4.75 -1.21
CA ASP A 21 10.62 -5.63 -0.86
C ASP A 21 11.50 -5.04 0.24
N TYR A 22 11.74 -3.72 0.20
CA TYR A 22 12.48 -3.04 1.27
C TYR A 22 11.73 -3.17 2.60
N ILE A 23 10.46 -2.81 2.63
CA ILE A 23 9.62 -2.88 3.82
C ILE A 23 9.59 -4.31 4.37
N ARG A 24 9.40 -5.31 3.50
CA ARG A 24 9.38 -6.72 3.88
C ARG A 24 10.72 -7.18 4.46
N LYS A 25 11.84 -6.84 3.85
CA LYS A 25 13.19 -7.24 4.32
C LYS A 25 13.56 -6.57 5.64
N ALA A 26 13.26 -5.29 5.79
CA ALA A 26 13.55 -4.54 7.01
C ALA A 26 12.81 -5.10 8.24
N THR A 27 11.64 -5.70 8.04
CA THR A 27 10.81 -6.24 9.12
C THR A 27 10.96 -7.75 9.34
N VAL A 28 11.35 -8.52 8.31
CA VAL A 28 11.62 -9.98 8.43
C VAL A 28 12.95 -10.25 9.13
N ALA A 29 13.89 -9.31 9.13
CA ALA A 29 15.15 -9.46 9.89
C ALA A 29 14.94 -9.59 11.41
N ASP A 30 13.78 -9.16 11.93
CA ASP A 30 13.43 -9.26 13.35
C ASP A 30 12.53 -10.47 13.71
N SER A 31 12.04 -11.24 12.73
CA SER A 31 11.12 -12.35 12.98
C SER A 31 11.35 -13.55 12.05
N GLU A 32 12.49 -14.23 12.17
CA GLU A 32 12.66 -15.51 11.51
C GLU A 32 11.99 -16.65 12.30
N GLU A 33 10.83 -17.10 11.79
CA GLU A 33 10.47 -18.52 11.68
C GLU A 33 9.46 -18.71 10.53
N GLY A 34 9.93 -19.25 9.41
CA GLY A 34 9.06 -19.80 8.36
C GLY A 34 8.81 -18.92 7.13
N GLY A 35 9.83 -18.68 6.31
CA GLY A 35 9.72 -18.05 5.00
C GLY A 35 8.84 -18.82 4.02
N ILE A 36 8.34 -18.09 3.03
CA ILE A 36 7.74 -18.40 1.73
C ILE A 36 6.26 -17.98 1.65
N THR A 37 6.02 -16.79 1.12
CA THR A 37 4.72 -16.47 0.51
C THR A 37 4.93 -16.36 -1.01
N GLN A 38 4.56 -17.40 -1.74
CA GLN A 38 4.38 -17.37 -3.18
C GLN A 38 2.88 -17.31 -3.46
N GLY A 39 2.35 -16.09 -3.63
CA GLY A 39 0.95 -15.86 -3.97
C GLY A 39 0.66 -14.37 -3.87
N ILE A 40 -0.47 -13.86 -4.32
CA ILE A 40 -0.84 -12.45 -4.19
C ILE A 40 -0.55 -12.02 -2.75
N GLY A 41 0.44 -11.13 -2.61
CA GLY A 41 1.06 -10.90 -1.35
C GLY A 41 0.27 -9.92 -0.49
N ALA A 42 -0.61 -10.42 0.37
CA ALA A 42 -0.91 -9.66 1.57
C ALA A 42 0.06 -10.11 2.66
N TYR A 43 0.77 -9.17 3.26
CA TYR A 43 1.67 -9.46 4.37
C TYR A 43 1.54 -8.37 5.44
N GLN A 44 1.88 -8.73 6.66
CA GLN A 44 1.87 -7.81 7.78
C GLN A 44 3.29 -7.44 8.18
N VAL A 45 3.44 -6.17 8.51
CA VAL A 45 4.70 -5.58 8.95
C VAL A 45 4.45 -4.97 10.32
N GLU A 46 5.32 -5.25 11.28
CA GLU A 46 5.32 -4.56 12.56
C GLU A 46 6.22 -3.32 12.48
N PHE A 47 5.63 -2.17 12.76
CA PHE A 47 6.34 -0.91 12.85
C PHE A 47 5.88 -0.15 14.11
N ASN A 48 6.83 0.22 14.98
CA ASN A 48 6.55 0.90 16.25
C ASN A 48 5.46 0.19 17.10
N LYS A 49 5.48 -1.14 17.17
CA LYS A 49 4.48 -1.99 17.87
C LYS A 49 3.07 -1.94 17.27
N SER A 50 2.91 -1.37 16.10
CA SER A 50 1.67 -1.37 15.33
C SER A 50 1.83 -2.25 14.09
N LEU A 51 0.81 -3.04 13.77
CA LEU A 51 0.82 -3.85 12.55
C LEU A 51 0.23 -3.05 11.39
N ILE A 52 0.89 -3.11 10.24
CA ILE A 52 0.42 -2.56 8.97
C ILE A 52 0.26 -3.73 8.00
N THR A 53 -0.90 -3.85 7.38
CA THR A 53 -1.15 -4.88 6.36
C THR A 53 -0.93 -4.29 4.97
N PHE A 54 0.07 -4.77 4.25
CA PHE A 54 0.31 -4.41 2.87
C PHE A 54 -0.35 -5.41 1.94
N ILE A 55 -0.97 -4.90 0.87
CA ILE A 55 -1.48 -5.71 -0.24
C ILE A 55 -0.60 -5.42 -1.45
N ASP A 56 0.16 -6.43 -1.87
CA ASP A 56 0.88 -6.40 -3.13
C ASP A 56 -0.07 -6.84 -4.24
N THR A 57 -0.54 -5.87 -5.00
CA THR A 57 -1.42 -6.15 -6.14
C THR A 57 -0.67 -5.96 -7.44
N PRO A 58 -0.55 -6.99 -8.27
CA PRO A 58 -0.03 -6.82 -9.61
C PRO A 58 -0.98 -5.93 -10.41
N GLY A 59 -0.63 -4.65 -10.53
CA GLY A 59 -1.26 -3.70 -11.42
C GLY A 59 -2.74 -3.36 -11.15
N HIS A 60 -3.35 -2.68 -12.10
CA HIS A 60 -4.72 -2.13 -12.12
C HIS A 60 -5.86 -3.12 -11.86
N ALA A 61 -5.61 -4.43 -12.01
CA ALA A 61 -6.62 -5.47 -11.91
C ALA A 61 -7.28 -5.57 -10.52
N ALA A 62 -6.55 -5.24 -9.45
CA ALA A 62 -7.09 -5.33 -8.09
C ALA A 62 -8.14 -4.26 -7.81
N PHE A 63 -7.92 -3.02 -8.27
CA PHE A 63 -8.89 -1.93 -8.05
C PHE A 63 -10.17 -2.10 -8.86
N SER A 64 -10.10 -2.58 -10.10
CA SER A 64 -11.30 -2.83 -10.91
C SER A 64 -12.13 -3.98 -10.33
N GLN A 65 -11.49 -5.02 -9.80
CA GLN A 65 -12.20 -6.11 -9.13
C GLN A 65 -12.74 -5.72 -7.75
N MET A 66 -12.05 -4.84 -7.02
CA MET A 66 -12.49 -4.32 -5.73
C MET A 66 -13.73 -3.43 -5.86
N ARG A 67 -13.80 -2.57 -6.89
CA ARG A 67 -15.01 -1.77 -7.19
C ARG A 67 -16.22 -2.62 -7.57
N ALA A 68 -16.01 -3.66 -8.36
CA ALA A 68 -17.09 -4.55 -8.77
C ALA A 68 -17.75 -5.30 -7.58
N ARG A 69 -17.07 -5.37 -6.43
CA ARG A 69 -17.58 -6.05 -5.21
C ARG A 69 -18.04 -5.11 -4.11
N GLY A 70 -18.04 -3.77 -4.32
CA GLY A 70 -18.61 -2.78 -3.39
C GLY A 70 -17.92 -2.69 -2.02
N ALA A 71 -16.69 -3.15 -1.91
CA ALA A 71 -15.95 -3.12 -0.65
C ALA A 71 -14.67 -2.31 -0.80
N ASN A 72 -14.52 -1.25 0.00
CA ASN A 72 -13.23 -0.60 0.25
C ASN A 72 -12.36 -1.60 1.02
N SER A 73 -11.50 -2.32 0.30
CA SER A 73 -10.59 -3.28 0.91
C SER A 73 -9.32 -2.64 1.46
N THR A 74 -9.07 -1.40 1.09
CA THR A 74 -7.87 -0.63 1.41
C THR A 74 -8.27 0.65 2.14
N ASP A 75 -7.51 1.00 3.17
CA ASP A 75 -7.71 2.24 3.92
C ASP A 75 -6.83 3.37 3.38
N ILE A 76 -5.60 3.02 3.01
CA ILE A 76 -4.57 3.95 2.54
C ILE A 76 -3.98 3.41 1.24
N VAL A 77 -3.78 4.30 0.30
CA VAL A 77 -3.07 4.05 -0.96
C VAL A 77 -1.73 4.77 -0.93
N ILE A 78 -0.64 4.05 -1.18
CA ILE A 78 0.64 4.65 -1.48
C ILE A 78 0.74 4.78 -3.00
N LEU A 79 0.70 6.02 -3.49
CA LEU A 79 0.92 6.31 -4.90
C LEU A 79 2.42 6.55 -5.15
N VAL A 80 3.06 5.61 -5.84
CA VAL A 80 4.50 5.67 -6.11
C VAL A 80 4.76 6.39 -7.42
N VAL A 81 5.58 7.42 -7.36
CA VAL A 81 6.05 8.21 -8.51
C VAL A 81 7.56 8.29 -8.48
N ALA A 82 8.23 7.98 -9.59
CA ALA A 82 9.68 8.07 -9.66
C ALA A 82 10.13 9.52 -9.88
N ALA A 83 11.14 9.96 -9.12
CA ALA A 83 11.67 11.32 -9.19
C ALA A 83 12.38 11.64 -10.51
N ASP A 84 12.84 10.60 -11.22
CA ASP A 84 13.51 10.69 -12.51
C ASP A 84 12.56 10.64 -13.73
N ASP A 85 11.29 10.25 -13.52
CA ASP A 85 10.34 9.99 -14.62
C ASP A 85 9.01 10.77 -14.49
N SER A 86 8.68 11.25 -13.31
CA SER A 86 7.51 12.04 -12.96
C SER A 86 6.17 11.35 -13.23
N VAL A 87 5.09 12.13 -13.41
CA VAL A 87 3.71 11.63 -13.57
C VAL A 87 3.52 11.00 -14.95
N LYS A 88 2.93 9.81 -14.97
CA LYS A 88 2.59 9.04 -16.16
C LYS A 88 1.08 8.81 -16.26
N PRO A 89 0.53 8.45 -17.42
CA PRO A 89 -0.91 8.17 -17.55
C PRO A 89 -1.42 7.12 -16.56
N GLN A 90 -0.62 6.10 -16.24
CA GLN A 90 -0.98 5.11 -15.23
C GLN A 90 -0.97 5.67 -13.80
N THR A 91 -0.18 6.73 -13.53
CA THR A 91 -0.20 7.44 -12.24
C THR A 91 -1.52 8.18 -12.08
N GLU A 92 -1.97 8.88 -13.13
CA GLU A 92 -3.26 9.59 -13.15
C GLU A 92 -4.44 8.61 -12.99
N GLU A 93 -4.38 7.47 -13.68
CA GLU A 93 -5.39 6.43 -13.57
C GLU A 93 -5.46 5.88 -12.13
N ALA A 94 -4.29 5.59 -11.53
CA ALA A 94 -4.19 5.10 -10.16
C ALA A 94 -4.73 6.14 -9.16
N TYR A 95 -4.42 7.40 -9.34
CA TYR A 95 -4.96 8.50 -8.55
C TYR A 95 -6.48 8.59 -8.66
N ASN A 96 -7.02 8.62 -9.88
CA ASN A 96 -8.46 8.69 -10.10
C ASN A 96 -9.19 7.52 -9.45
N HIS A 97 -8.64 6.32 -9.53
CA HIS A 97 -9.19 5.14 -8.86
C HIS A 97 -9.20 5.27 -7.34
N ALA A 98 -8.11 5.75 -6.74
CA ALA A 98 -8.03 5.96 -5.30
C ALA A 98 -9.02 7.06 -4.84
N LYS A 99 -9.11 8.14 -5.59
CA LYS A 99 -10.05 9.24 -5.36
C LYS A 99 -11.52 8.80 -5.44
N ASP A 100 -11.89 8.04 -6.48
CA ASP A 100 -13.23 7.49 -6.65
C ASP A 100 -13.61 6.52 -5.53
N ALA A 101 -12.63 5.80 -4.99
CA ALA A 101 -12.81 4.91 -3.84
C ALA A 101 -12.90 5.67 -2.50
N GLY A 102 -12.56 6.95 -2.47
CA GLY A 102 -12.57 7.77 -1.25
C GLY A 102 -11.54 7.35 -0.21
N VAL A 103 -10.42 6.73 -0.64
CA VAL A 103 -9.35 6.27 0.25
C VAL A 103 -8.30 7.36 0.45
N GLN A 104 -7.61 7.32 1.59
CA GLN A 104 -6.51 8.25 1.85
C GLN A 104 -5.32 7.94 0.95
N ILE A 105 -4.68 8.99 0.42
CA ILE A 105 -3.54 8.87 -0.49
C ILE A 105 -2.31 9.47 0.15
N ILE A 106 -1.22 8.69 0.18
CA ILE A 106 0.13 9.15 0.50
C ILE A 106 0.96 8.97 -0.76
N VAL A 107 1.72 9.97 -1.16
CA VAL A 107 2.60 9.88 -2.31
C VAL A 107 4.02 9.51 -1.84
N ALA A 108 4.59 8.46 -2.42
CA ALA A 108 6.00 8.13 -2.28
C ALA A 108 6.74 8.55 -3.54
N ILE A 109 7.54 9.61 -3.45
CA ILE A 109 8.42 10.06 -4.54
C ILE A 109 9.70 9.23 -4.46
N ASN A 110 9.77 8.17 -5.26
CA ASN A 110 10.84 7.19 -5.21
C ASN A 110 12.01 7.54 -6.14
N LYS A 111 13.13 6.85 -5.97
CA LYS A 111 14.36 7.00 -6.76
C LYS A 111 15.03 8.36 -6.58
N ILE A 112 14.96 8.95 -5.39
CA ILE A 112 15.66 10.22 -5.11
C ILE A 112 17.19 10.10 -5.17
N ASP A 113 17.71 8.88 -5.23
CA ASP A 113 19.13 8.55 -5.37
C ASP A 113 19.66 8.64 -6.81
N THR A 114 18.80 8.86 -7.79
CA THR A 114 19.20 8.98 -9.19
C THR A 114 19.69 10.39 -9.51
N PRO A 115 20.67 10.55 -10.42
CA PRO A 115 21.21 11.87 -10.79
C PRO A 115 20.16 12.81 -11.41
N ASP A 116 19.15 12.24 -12.07
CA ASP A 116 18.09 12.97 -12.76
C ASP A 116 16.85 13.21 -11.90
N ALA A 117 16.93 12.93 -10.58
CA ALA A 117 15.82 13.09 -9.65
C ALA A 117 15.45 14.58 -9.50
N ASP A 118 14.17 14.91 -9.74
CA ASP A 118 13.61 16.25 -9.57
C ASP A 118 12.30 16.19 -8.78
N ILE A 119 12.42 16.30 -7.47
CA ILE A 119 11.27 16.23 -6.54
C ILE A 119 10.29 17.39 -6.76
N GLU A 120 10.79 18.60 -7.01
CA GLU A 120 9.94 19.78 -7.18
C GLU A 120 9.13 19.70 -8.47
N LYS A 121 9.71 19.18 -9.54
CA LYS A 121 8.99 18.88 -10.77
C LYS A 121 7.87 17.87 -10.53
N VAL A 122 8.15 16.76 -9.82
CA VAL A 122 7.13 15.75 -9.50
C VAL A 122 5.99 16.35 -8.67
N LYS A 123 6.29 17.18 -7.66
CA LYS A 123 5.26 17.89 -6.88
C LYS A 123 4.41 18.80 -7.76
N GLY A 124 5.04 19.50 -8.71
CA GLY A 124 4.35 20.36 -9.67
C GLY A 124 3.41 19.58 -10.59
N ASP A 125 3.88 18.47 -11.16
CA ASP A 125 3.10 17.62 -12.06
C ASP A 125 1.93 16.92 -11.29
N LEU A 126 2.16 16.50 -10.05
CA LEU A 126 1.11 15.95 -9.18
C LEU A 126 0.06 17.01 -8.82
N SER A 127 0.49 18.25 -8.53
CA SER A 127 -0.42 19.36 -8.25
C SER A 127 -1.31 19.70 -9.44
N ALA A 128 -0.79 19.56 -10.67
CA ALA A 128 -1.56 19.78 -11.88
C ALA A 128 -2.72 18.79 -12.07
N ILE A 129 -2.61 17.58 -11.52
CA ILE A 129 -3.69 16.58 -11.53
C ILE A 129 -4.57 16.63 -10.28
N GLY A 130 -4.28 17.53 -9.33
CA GLY A 130 -5.11 17.77 -8.13
C GLY A 130 -4.58 17.16 -6.83
N LEU A 131 -3.35 16.63 -6.83
CA LEU A 131 -2.63 16.21 -5.62
C LEU A 131 -1.69 17.34 -5.19
N VAL A 132 -2.14 18.19 -4.28
CA VAL A 132 -1.35 19.34 -3.81
C VAL A 132 -0.63 18.94 -2.52
N PRO A 133 0.73 19.11 -2.45
CA PRO A 133 1.48 18.75 -1.26
C PRO A 133 1.14 19.63 -0.06
N GLU A 134 1.28 19.10 1.14
CA GLU A 134 1.05 19.84 2.40
C GLU A 134 1.92 21.10 2.48
N ASP A 135 3.18 21.05 2.03
CA ASP A 135 4.12 22.18 2.00
C ASP A 135 3.59 23.37 1.16
N TRP A 136 2.71 23.11 0.19
CA TRP A 136 2.09 24.11 -0.68
C TRP A 136 0.66 24.45 -0.26
N GLY A 137 0.27 24.04 0.96
CA GLY A 137 -1.06 24.29 1.51
C GLY A 137 -2.15 23.31 1.05
N GLY A 138 -1.77 22.17 0.50
CA GLY A 138 -2.65 21.06 0.19
C GLY A 138 -2.87 20.12 1.39
N ASP A 139 -3.36 18.93 1.09
CA ASP A 139 -3.71 17.90 2.06
C ASP A 139 -3.01 16.56 1.79
N THR A 140 -2.11 16.51 0.81
CA THR A 140 -1.45 15.28 0.40
C THR A 140 -0.03 15.21 0.95
N GLN A 141 0.24 14.17 1.73
CA GLN A 141 1.60 13.88 2.18
C GLN A 141 2.42 13.32 1.03
N MET A 142 3.57 13.95 0.76
CA MET A 142 4.51 13.53 -0.28
C MET A 142 5.87 13.27 0.35
N ILE A 143 6.25 12.00 0.40
CA ILE A 143 7.45 11.52 1.09
C ILE A 143 8.51 11.15 0.05
N PRO A 144 9.64 11.87 -0.02
CA PRO A 144 10.78 11.49 -0.85
C PRO A 144 11.44 10.24 -0.29
N VAL A 145 11.63 9.21 -1.14
CA VAL A 145 12.20 7.93 -0.71
C VAL A 145 13.21 7.37 -1.72
N SER A 146 14.14 6.58 -1.24
CA SER A 146 14.93 5.66 -2.06
C SER A 146 14.76 4.25 -1.54
N ALA A 147 13.97 3.45 -2.23
CA ALA A 147 13.83 2.04 -1.89
C ALA A 147 15.15 1.25 -2.02
N LYS A 148 16.10 1.77 -2.80
CA LYS A 148 17.43 1.18 -2.99
C LYS A 148 18.34 1.41 -1.79
N ASN A 149 18.36 2.64 -1.27
CA ASN A 149 19.25 3.05 -0.17
C ASN A 149 18.57 2.95 1.21
N GLY A 150 17.22 2.97 1.25
CA GLY A 150 16.43 3.03 2.47
C GLY A 150 16.12 4.45 2.95
N ASP A 151 16.56 5.48 2.21
CA ASP A 151 16.31 6.87 2.58
C ASP A 151 14.80 7.17 2.57
N GLY A 152 14.30 7.86 3.60
CA GLY A 152 12.88 8.24 3.72
C GLY A 152 11.90 7.09 3.96
N MET A 153 12.35 5.84 4.01
CA MET A 153 11.44 4.68 4.17
C MET A 153 10.80 4.63 5.55
N ASN A 154 11.52 5.05 6.60
CA ASN A 154 10.96 5.17 7.94
C ASN A 154 9.91 6.29 7.99
N ASP A 155 10.17 7.44 7.35
CA ASP A 155 9.24 8.55 7.28
C ASP A 155 7.94 8.14 6.57
N LEU A 156 8.04 7.31 5.53
CA LEU A 156 6.89 6.74 4.84
C LEU A 156 6.05 5.85 5.77
N LEU A 157 6.68 4.97 6.57
CA LEU A 157 5.99 4.11 7.52
C LEU A 157 5.35 4.91 8.67
N GLU A 158 6.05 5.94 9.18
CA GLU A 158 5.50 6.87 10.18
C GLU A 158 4.29 7.63 9.65
N SER A 159 4.35 8.08 8.40
CA SER A 159 3.24 8.76 7.72
C SER A 159 2.01 7.84 7.61
N ILE A 160 2.19 6.58 7.23
CA ILE A 160 1.11 5.58 7.20
C ILE A 160 0.51 5.40 8.60
N GLN A 161 1.34 5.28 9.62
CA GLN A 161 0.89 5.12 11.00
C GLN A 161 0.06 6.33 11.45
N LEU A 162 0.57 7.54 11.23
CA LEU A 162 -0.11 8.79 11.60
C LEU A 162 -1.47 8.91 10.92
N VAL A 163 -1.54 8.68 9.60
CA VAL A 163 -2.80 8.70 8.86
C VAL A 163 -3.77 7.67 9.40
N SER A 164 -3.31 6.45 9.70
CA SER A 164 -4.16 5.38 10.24
C SER A 164 -4.72 5.72 11.62
N GLU A 165 -3.97 6.41 12.47
CA GLU A 165 -4.42 6.89 13.77
C GLU A 165 -5.51 7.97 13.63
N LEU A 166 -5.32 8.92 12.71
CA LEU A 166 -6.31 9.96 12.41
C LEU A 166 -7.62 9.39 11.86
N MET A 167 -7.55 8.29 11.12
CA MET A 167 -8.74 7.59 10.59
C MET A 167 -9.53 6.85 11.68
N GLU A 168 -9.00 6.68 12.88
CA GLU A 168 -9.64 5.94 13.98
C GLU A 168 -10.23 4.58 13.53
N LEU A 169 -9.48 3.77 12.81
CA LEU A 169 -9.94 2.51 12.25
C LEU A 169 -10.45 1.56 13.34
N LYS A 170 -11.76 1.32 13.38
CA LYS A 170 -12.42 0.48 14.38
C LYS A 170 -12.90 -0.82 13.76
N THR A 171 -12.79 -1.92 14.50
CA THR A 171 -13.39 -3.21 14.15
C THR A 171 -13.92 -3.93 15.37
N ASN A 172 -14.86 -4.82 15.15
CA ASN A 172 -15.30 -5.76 16.18
C ASN A 172 -14.62 -7.11 15.93
N HIS A 173 -13.83 -7.58 16.88
CA HIS A 173 -13.17 -8.88 16.81
C HIS A 173 -14.06 -10.05 17.23
N THR A 174 -15.25 -9.76 17.80
CA THR A 174 -16.20 -10.78 18.24
C THR A 174 -17.23 -11.07 17.15
N GLY A 175 -17.61 -12.34 17.01
CA GLY A 175 -18.58 -12.77 16.01
C GLY A 175 -17.99 -13.44 14.77
N PRO A 176 -18.81 -13.74 13.78
CA PRO A 176 -18.39 -14.37 12.53
C PRO A 176 -17.37 -13.50 11.77
N ALA A 177 -16.38 -14.16 11.19
CA ALA A 177 -15.42 -13.48 10.32
C ALA A 177 -16.10 -12.90 9.09
N ALA A 178 -15.79 -11.65 8.78
CA ALA A 178 -16.14 -11.01 7.50
C ALA A 178 -14.88 -10.39 6.89
N GLY A 179 -14.68 -10.64 5.62
CA GLY A 179 -13.48 -10.19 4.91
C GLY A 179 -13.61 -10.39 3.41
N ILE A 180 -12.50 -10.22 2.71
CA ILE A 180 -12.41 -10.27 1.26
C ILE A 180 -11.51 -11.43 0.88
N VAL A 181 -11.90 -12.17 -0.17
CA VAL A 181 -11.03 -13.16 -0.80
C VAL A 181 -10.10 -12.41 -1.74
N LEU A 182 -8.81 -12.38 -1.42
CA LEU A 182 -7.78 -11.76 -2.25
C LEU A 182 -7.44 -12.67 -3.43
N GLU A 183 -7.25 -13.96 -3.14
CA GLU A 183 -6.90 -14.98 -4.13
C GLU A 183 -7.56 -16.31 -3.78
N SER A 184 -7.88 -17.09 -4.80
CA SER A 184 -8.32 -18.47 -4.62
C SER A 184 -7.76 -19.35 -5.74
N GLY A 185 -7.44 -20.59 -5.41
CA GLY A 185 -6.87 -21.54 -6.37
C GLY A 185 -6.95 -22.97 -5.88
N VAL A 186 -6.43 -23.87 -6.69
CA VAL A 186 -6.29 -25.28 -6.34
C VAL A 186 -4.81 -25.62 -6.27
N ARG A 187 -4.33 -26.04 -5.12
CA ARG A 187 -2.96 -26.53 -4.94
C ARG A 187 -2.92 -28.05 -4.95
N LYS A 188 -1.91 -28.60 -5.64
CA LYS A 188 -1.71 -30.03 -5.71
C LYS A 188 -1.36 -30.58 -4.32
N GLY A 189 -2.20 -31.48 -3.80
CA GLY A 189 -2.04 -32.09 -2.49
C GLY A 189 -2.77 -31.38 -1.34
N GLU A 190 -3.14 -30.12 -1.48
CA GLU A 190 -3.84 -29.32 -0.46
C GLU A 190 -5.32 -29.08 -0.82
N GLY A 191 -5.68 -29.23 -2.11
CA GLY A 191 -7.04 -28.95 -2.57
C GLY A 191 -7.30 -27.48 -2.85
N ALA A 192 -8.53 -27.04 -2.60
CA ALA A 192 -8.92 -25.65 -2.75
C ALA A 192 -8.34 -24.80 -1.63
N VAL A 193 -7.63 -23.72 -2.00
CA VAL A 193 -7.01 -22.76 -1.07
C VAL A 193 -7.49 -21.36 -1.40
N ALA A 194 -7.58 -20.51 -0.38
CA ALA A 194 -7.91 -19.10 -0.56
C ALA A 194 -7.13 -18.23 0.43
N THR A 195 -6.67 -17.07 -0.05
CA THR A 195 -6.11 -16.02 0.80
C THR A 195 -7.22 -15.05 1.18
N LEU A 196 -7.44 -14.89 2.48
CA LEU A 196 -8.53 -14.08 3.01
C LEU A 196 -7.97 -12.87 3.77
N LEU A 197 -8.50 -11.68 3.49
CA LEU A 197 -8.29 -10.47 4.26
C LEU A 197 -9.46 -10.29 5.22
N ILE A 198 -9.25 -10.63 6.50
CA ILE A 198 -10.30 -10.52 7.52
C ILE A 198 -10.37 -9.08 8.02
N GLN A 199 -11.53 -8.44 7.88
CA GLN A 199 -11.77 -7.06 8.31
C GLN A 199 -12.58 -6.95 9.59
N LYS A 200 -13.40 -7.96 9.90
CA LYS A 200 -14.25 -8.04 11.12
C LYS A 200 -14.32 -9.48 11.62
N GLY A 201 -14.61 -9.62 12.91
CA GLY A 201 -14.83 -10.92 13.53
C GLY A 201 -13.57 -11.76 13.68
N THR A 202 -13.74 -13.03 13.97
CA THR A 202 -12.65 -14.02 14.11
C THR A 202 -12.97 -15.26 13.29
N LEU A 203 -12.04 -15.61 12.38
CA LEU A 203 -12.09 -16.88 11.67
C LEU A 203 -11.52 -17.97 12.59
N LYS A 204 -12.26 -19.04 12.77
CA LYS A 204 -11.83 -20.21 13.57
C LYS A 204 -11.59 -21.37 12.62
N SER A 205 -10.50 -22.11 12.84
CA SER A 205 -10.31 -23.43 12.23
C SER A 205 -11.29 -24.42 12.88
N VAL A 206 -11.89 -25.26 12.05
CA VAL A 206 -12.76 -26.38 12.48
C VAL A 206 -11.93 -27.64 12.53
#